data_1446137aabfe0539b7efbf20e6bbdf07
#
_entry.id   1446137aabfe0539b7efbf20e6bbdf07
#
_cell.length_a   1.000
_cell.length_b   1.000
_cell.length_c   1.000
_cell.angle_alpha   90.00
_cell.angle_beta   90.00
_cell.angle_gamma   90.00
#
_symmetry.space_group_name_H-M   'P 1'
#
loop_
_entity.id
_entity.type
_entity.pdbx_description
1 polymer ?
#
loop_
_entity_poly.entity_id
_entity_poly.type
_entity_poly.pdbx_seq_one_letter_code
_entity_poly.pdbx_strand_id
1 'polypeptide(L)'
;MHLAPSASHTDAINARILAVSEDCIQGFVRDPMAEIARRCELPVDTVIERIRAMLRGGTIRRVRQTLMATDLAPGALVAWEVDADKLDAAFETMFRDDPFSGHVVVRSTDTPVSGSQYKLWTTLKVPHGFSMAKHADYLRDRVGAHSYRLMPAKGIFALGVGHTRRSSMELGAKSAEPAEMHTVRQAKLNELEWRVLTALKREFEPDEIGEAIWDARAQEADLPLPTFFEVAESLNQRRVIGRFSTFLEHVKPTATGERVTRFNALFHWAVPVGRE
;
A
#
# COMPACT_ATOMS: atom_id res chain seq x y z
N MET A 1 16.35 2.92 -35.33
CA MET A 1 15.04 2.43 -34.89
C MET A 1 15.21 2.10 -33.39
N HIS A 2 14.82 3.02 -32.48
CA HIS A 2 14.84 2.72 -31.04
C HIS A 2 13.75 1.70 -30.77
N LEU A 3 14.10 0.49 -30.37
CA LEU A 3 13.16 -0.51 -29.84
C LEU A 3 12.48 0.08 -28.61
N ALA A 4 11.16 -0.02 -28.53
CA ALA A 4 10.44 0.37 -27.33
C ALA A 4 11.01 -0.37 -26.10
N PRO A 5 11.16 0.32 -24.94
CA PRO A 5 11.71 -0.32 -23.75
C PRO A 5 10.83 -1.50 -23.29
N SER A 6 11.47 -2.56 -22.84
CA SER A 6 10.78 -3.75 -22.31
C SER A 6 9.87 -3.39 -21.14
N ALA A 7 8.68 -3.98 -21.10
CA ALA A 7 7.77 -3.88 -19.95
C ALA A 7 7.87 -5.08 -19.00
N SER A 8 8.64 -6.12 -19.31
CA SER A 8 8.77 -7.31 -18.46
C SER A 8 9.51 -7.02 -17.15
N HIS A 9 9.01 -7.57 -16.04
CA HIS A 9 9.69 -7.49 -14.74
C HIS A 9 10.97 -8.34 -14.69
N THR A 10 11.14 -9.31 -15.61
CA THR A 10 12.33 -10.17 -15.70
C THR A 10 13.46 -9.55 -16.53
N ASP A 11 13.19 -8.44 -17.23
CA ASP A 11 14.24 -7.67 -17.89
C ASP A 11 15.26 -7.17 -16.86
N ALA A 12 16.55 -7.34 -17.13
CA ALA A 12 17.61 -7.08 -16.14
C ALA A 12 17.62 -5.61 -15.65
N ILE A 13 17.31 -4.64 -16.51
CA ILE A 13 17.24 -3.22 -16.14
C ILE A 13 16.00 -2.98 -15.30
N ASN A 14 14.84 -3.51 -15.71
CA ASN A 14 13.58 -3.38 -14.98
C ASN A 14 13.67 -4.03 -13.59
N ALA A 15 14.29 -5.20 -13.47
CA ALA A 15 14.50 -5.87 -12.19
C ALA A 15 15.35 -5.02 -11.23
N ARG A 16 16.41 -4.35 -11.72
CA ARG A 16 17.21 -3.40 -10.92
C ARG A 16 16.38 -2.21 -10.45
N ILE A 17 15.56 -1.62 -11.33
CA ILE A 17 14.69 -0.50 -10.98
C ILE A 17 13.67 -0.94 -9.94
N LEU A 18 12.98 -2.05 -10.14
CA LEU A 18 11.96 -2.57 -9.22
C LEU A 18 12.55 -2.95 -7.86
N ALA A 19 13.76 -3.51 -7.81
CA ALA A 19 14.44 -3.83 -6.55
C ALA A 19 14.62 -2.61 -5.63
N VAL A 20 14.66 -1.41 -6.20
CA VAL A 20 14.76 -0.14 -5.45
C VAL A 20 13.39 0.53 -5.32
N SER A 21 12.66 0.65 -6.43
CA SER A 21 11.45 1.49 -6.48
C SER A 21 10.23 0.87 -5.79
N GLU A 22 10.20 -0.45 -5.59
CA GLU A 22 9.06 -1.08 -4.90
C GLU A 22 8.97 -0.66 -3.42
N ASP A 23 10.10 -0.57 -2.69
CA ASP A 23 10.05 -0.35 -1.25
C ASP A 23 11.26 0.33 -0.61
N CYS A 24 12.28 0.73 -1.39
CA CYS A 24 13.49 1.33 -0.81
C CYS A 24 13.45 2.86 -0.72
N ILE A 25 12.51 3.55 -1.38
CA ILE A 25 12.42 5.02 -1.34
C ILE A 25 11.51 5.42 -0.18
N GLN A 26 12.10 5.51 1.01
CA GLN A 26 11.37 5.80 2.23
C GLN A 26 11.12 7.31 2.41
N GLY A 27 9.94 7.63 2.93
CA GLY A 27 9.54 9.00 3.21
C GLY A 27 9.24 9.82 1.95
N PHE A 28 9.24 11.14 2.13
CA PHE A 28 9.11 12.09 1.04
C PHE A 28 10.49 12.41 0.46
N VAL A 29 10.62 12.34 -0.85
CA VAL A 29 11.82 12.69 -1.61
C VAL A 29 11.44 13.69 -2.70
N ARG A 30 12.16 14.82 -2.79
CA ARG A 30 11.88 15.87 -3.77
C ARG A 30 12.03 15.39 -5.21
N ASP A 31 12.99 14.51 -5.46
CA ASP A 31 13.22 13.90 -6.77
C ASP A 31 13.34 12.37 -6.63
N PRO A 32 12.20 11.65 -6.60
CA PRO A 32 12.22 10.21 -6.46
C PRO A 32 12.79 9.49 -7.68
N MET A 33 12.70 10.07 -8.90
CA MET A 33 13.27 9.45 -10.10
C MET A 33 14.78 9.50 -10.07
N ALA A 34 15.38 10.64 -9.72
CA ALA A 34 16.82 10.76 -9.55
C ALA A 34 17.35 9.88 -8.42
N GLU A 35 16.62 9.76 -7.31
CA GLU A 35 17.03 8.89 -6.21
C GLU A 35 16.98 7.39 -6.60
N ILE A 36 15.98 6.95 -7.35
CA ILE A 36 15.93 5.60 -7.91
C ILE A 36 17.11 5.39 -8.87
N ALA A 37 17.34 6.34 -9.78
CA ALA A 37 18.42 6.29 -10.77
C ALA A 37 19.79 6.16 -10.10
N ARG A 38 20.04 6.98 -9.09
CA ARG A 38 21.29 6.96 -8.30
C ARG A 38 21.49 5.60 -7.62
N ARG A 39 20.46 5.03 -6.99
CA ARG A 39 20.55 3.71 -6.31
C ARG A 39 20.69 2.55 -7.28
N CYS A 40 20.09 2.67 -8.47
CA CYS A 40 20.21 1.68 -9.52
C CYS A 40 21.47 1.85 -10.38
N GLU A 41 22.25 2.93 -10.20
CA GLU A 41 23.39 3.28 -11.06
C GLU A 41 22.99 3.31 -12.56
N LEU A 42 21.87 3.98 -12.84
CA LEU A 42 21.29 4.13 -14.18
C LEU A 42 21.06 5.62 -14.49
N PRO A 43 21.06 6.02 -15.78
CA PRO A 43 20.61 7.36 -16.17
C PRO A 43 19.13 7.57 -15.77
N VAL A 44 18.81 8.79 -15.33
CA VAL A 44 17.44 9.13 -14.89
C VAL A 44 16.42 8.96 -16.01
N ASP A 45 16.75 9.35 -17.23
CA ASP A 45 15.89 9.17 -18.41
C ASP A 45 15.55 7.70 -18.63
N THR A 46 16.55 6.81 -18.48
CA THR A 46 16.33 5.36 -18.57
C THR A 46 15.34 4.88 -17.52
N VAL A 47 15.46 5.35 -16.28
CA VAL A 47 14.52 4.98 -15.19
C VAL A 47 13.11 5.46 -15.51
N ILE A 48 12.96 6.71 -15.92
CA ILE A 48 11.67 7.31 -16.31
C ILE A 48 11.02 6.50 -17.44
N GLU A 49 11.75 6.27 -18.54
CA GLU A 49 11.23 5.52 -19.70
C GLU A 49 10.80 4.09 -19.32
N ARG A 50 11.60 3.41 -18.52
CA ARG A 50 11.32 2.04 -18.09
C ARG A 50 10.11 1.95 -17.14
N ILE A 51 9.99 2.86 -16.18
CA ILE A 51 8.82 2.93 -15.28
C ILE A 51 7.55 3.23 -16.09
N ARG A 52 7.61 4.19 -17.03
CA ARG A 52 6.51 4.47 -17.96
C ARG A 52 6.10 3.24 -18.78
N ALA A 53 7.05 2.52 -19.33
CA ALA A 53 6.79 1.32 -20.13
C ALA A 53 6.17 0.21 -19.29
N MET A 54 6.68 -0.05 -18.09
CA MET A 54 6.12 -1.03 -17.16
C MET A 54 4.71 -0.66 -16.68
N LEU A 55 4.44 0.63 -16.45
CA LEU A 55 3.12 1.10 -16.04
C LEU A 55 2.10 0.97 -17.19
N ARG A 56 2.46 1.35 -18.41
CA ARG A 56 1.61 1.15 -19.61
C ARG A 56 1.39 -0.33 -19.92
N GLY A 57 2.38 -1.17 -19.71
CA GLY A 57 2.32 -2.62 -19.91
C GLY A 57 1.62 -3.40 -18.80
N GLY A 58 1.19 -2.72 -17.70
CA GLY A 58 0.52 -3.36 -16.58
C GLY A 58 1.42 -4.18 -15.66
N THR A 59 2.72 -4.18 -15.87
CA THR A 59 3.71 -4.80 -14.97
C THR A 59 3.78 -4.04 -13.64
N ILE A 60 3.80 -2.71 -13.70
CA ILE A 60 3.52 -1.84 -12.57
C ILE A 60 2.03 -1.49 -12.64
N ARG A 61 1.28 -1.79 -11.60
CA ARG A 61 -0.15 -1.46 -11.53
C ARG A 61 -0.43 -0.03 -11.09
N ARG A 62 0.52 0.60 -10.35
CA ARG A 62 0.43 1.98 -9.88
C ARG A 62 1.78 2.51 -9.40
N VAL A 63 1.95 3.81 -9.50
CA VAL A 63 3.06 4.58 -8.89
C VAL A 63 2.46 5.64 -8.00
N ARG A 64 2.90 5.74 -6.75
CA ARG A 64 2.41 6.78 -5.82
C ARG A 64 3.28 6.94 -4.59
N GLN A 65 3.10 8.08 -3.91
CA GLN A 65 3.51 8.26 -2.52
C GLN A 65 2.52 7.53 -1.61
N THR A 66 2.99 6.67 -0.72
CA THR A 66 2.15 6.05 0.29
C THR A 66 2.02 6.93 1.52
N LEU A 67 1.01 6.66 2.34
CA LEU A 67 0.75 7.36 3.59
C LEU A 67 0.78 6.38 4.75
N MET A 68 1.18 6.85 5.91
CA MET A 68 1.04 6.13 7.17
C MET A 68 -0.40 6.27 7.67
N ALA A 69 -1.32 5.64 6.94
CA ALA A 69 -2.75 5.85 7.11
C ALA A 69 -3.28 5.48 8.51
N THR A 70 -2.56 4.64 9.27
CA THR A 70 -2.89 4.31 10.66
C THR A 70 -2.62 5.47 11.60
N ASP A 71 -1.69 6.37 11.24
CA ASP A 71 -1.41 7.59 12.00
C ASP A 71 -2.41 8.73 11.68
N LEU A 72 -3.22 8.57 10.63
CA LEU A 72 -4.25 9.55 10.23
C LEU A 72 -5.61 9.25 10.81
N ALA A 73 -5.95 7.97 11.01
CA ALA A 73 -7.22 7.55 11.59
C ALA A 73 -7.03 6.24 12.36
N PRO A 74 -7.79 6.03 13.46
CA PRO A 74 -7.84 4.74 14.13
C PRO A 74 -8.14 3.63 13.13
N GLY A 75 -7.30 2.60 13.11
CA GLY A 75 -7.45 1.47 12.20
C GLY A 75 -7.56 0.14 12.94
N ALA A 76 -8.32 -0.78 12.39
CA ALA A 76 -8.43 -2.15 12.84
C ALA A 76 -8.51 -3.12 11.67
N LEU A 77 -8.01 -4.32 11.87
CA LEU A 77 -8.37 -5.46 11.07
C LEU A 77 -9.64 -6.07 11.67
N VAL A 78 -10.63 -6.37 10.84
CA VAL A 78 -11.89 -6.97 11.30
C VAL A 78 -12.13 -8.26 10.54
N ALA A 79 -12.39 -9.32 11.28
CA ALA A 79 -12.78 -10.62 10.74
C ALA A 79 -14.28 -10.85 10.99
N TRP A 80 -15.02 -11.19 9.94
CA TRP A 80 -16.47 -11.32 9.95
C TRP A 80 -16.89 -12.77 9.71
N GLU A 81 -17.77 -13.26 10.55
CA GLU A 81 -18.44 -14.56 10.39
C GLU A 81 -19.73 -14.36 9.60
N VAL A 82 -19.69 -14.72 8.31
CA VAL A 82 -20.80 -14.55 7.36
C VAL A 82 -21.11 -15.89 6.73
N ASP A 83 -22.39 -16.19 6.55
CA ASP A 83 -22.85 -17.38 5.85
C ASP A 83 -22.34 -17.40 4.40
N ALA A 84 -22.09 -18.59 3.87
CA ALA A 84 -21.52 -18.73 2.53
C ALA A 84 -22.43 -18.15 1.43
N ASP A 85 -23.74 -18.24 1.59
CA ASP A 85 -24.75 -17.71 0.67
C ASP A 85 -24.87 -16.16 0.70
N LYS A 86 -24.41 -15.53 1.78
CA LYS A 86 -24.41 -14.05 1.96
C LYS A 86 -23.05 -13.41 1.70
N LEU A 87 -22.01 -14.23 1.52
CA LEU A 87 -20.60 -13.75 1.52
C LEU A 87 -20.32 -12.74 0.40
N ASP A 88 -20.80 -13.00 -0.81
CA ASP A 88 -20.59 -12.11 -1.96
C ASP A 88 -21.34 -10.78 -1.78
N ALA A 89 -22.59 -10.82 -1.29
CA ALA A 89 -23.36 -9.61 -1.01
C ALA A 89 -22.74 -8.78 0.11
N ALA A 90 -22.21 -9.43 1.15
CA ALA A 90 -21.50 -8.77 2.23
C ALA A 90 -20.19 -8.13 1.75
N PHE A 91 -19.44 -8.84 0.88
CA PHE A 91 -18.24 -8.31 0.25
C PHE A 91 -18.56 -7.05 -0.56
N GLU A 92 -19.54 -7.09 -1.45
CA GLU A 92 -19.93 -5.95 -2.28
C GLU A 92 -20.38 -4.74 -1.44
N THR A 93 -21.18 -4.97 -0.40
CA THR A 93 -21.62 -3.93 0.53
C THR A 93 -20.43 -3.25 1.22
N MET A 94 -19.49 -4.03 1.76
CA MET A 94 -18.32 -3.47 2.45
C MET A 94 -17.32 -2.84 1.48
N PHE A 95 -17.21 -3.34 0.26
CA PHE A 95 -16.27 -2.83 -0.74
C PHE A 95 -16.76 -1.55 -1.42
N ARG A 96 -18.08 -1.44 -1.69
CA ARG A 96 -18.63 -0.33 -2.49
C ARG A 96 -19.34 0.72 -1.67
N ASP A 97 -20.09 0.29 -0.65
CA ASP A 97 -21.02 1.17 0.06
C ASP A 97 -20.44 1.72 1.35
N ASP A 98 -19.47 1.01 1.97
CA ASP A 98 -18.89 1.48 3.22
C ASP A 98 -17.62 2.30 2.97
N PRO A 99 -17.66 3.64 3.28
CA PRO A 99 -16.52 4.53 3.03
C PRO A 99 -15.34 4.28 4.00
N PHE A 100 -15.54 3.51 5.07
CA PHE A 100 -14.52 3.27 6.10
C PHE A 100 -13.85 1.91 5.96
N SER A 101 -14.41 1.02 5.15
CA SER A 101 -13.76 -0.24 4.79
C SER A 101 -12.71 -0.01 3.70
N GLY A 102 -11.47 -0.36 4.01
CA GLY A 102 -10.33 -0.22 3.09
C GLY A 102 -10.15 -1.48 2.25
N HIS A 103 -9.31 -2.42 2.69
CA HIS A 103 -9.17 -3.71 2.02
C HIS A 103 -10.29 -4.64 2.44
N VAL A 104 -11.04 -5.16 1.47
CA VAL A 104 -12.06 -6.18 1.67
C VAL A 104 -11.59 -7.46 1.00
N VAL A 105 -11.52 -8.56 1.73
CA VAL A 105 -10.94 -9.83 1.25
C VAL A 105 -11.77 -11.01 1.72
N VAL A 106 -12.12 -11.91 0.81
CA VAL A 106 -12.65 -13.23 1.13
C VAL A 106 -11.48 -14.20 1.28
N ARG A 107 -11.51 -15.01 2.34
CA ARG A 107 -10.51 -16.02 2.63
C ARG A 107 -11.14 -17.39 2.72
N SER A 108 -10.43 -18.39 2.24
CA SER A 108 -10.76 -19.81 2.40
C SER A 108 -9.64 -20.50 3.19
N THR A 109 -10.00 -21.59 3.83
CA THR A 109 -9.07 -22.52 4.49
C THR A 109 -9.30 -23.91 3.92
N ASP A 110 -8.23 -24.65 3.69
CA ASP A 110 -8.33 -26.01 3.15
C ASP A 110 -8.90 -27.01 4.18
N THR A 111 -8.71 -26.70 5.47
CA THR A 111 -9.18 -27.54 6.58
C THR A 111 -9.85 -26.67 7.64
N PRO A 112 -10.97 -27.12 8.22
CA PRO A 112 -11.60 -26.43 9.34
C PRO A 112 -10.65 -26.38 10.55
N VAL A 113 -10.33 -25.16 10.97
CA VAL A 113 -9.52 -24.85 12.15
C VAL A 113 -10.18 -23.75 12.94
N SER A 114 -9.74 -23.50 14.17
CA SER A 114 -10.24 -22.38 14.97
C SER A 114 -10.07 -21.07 14.19
N GLY A 115 -11.17 -20.34 13.99
CA GLY A 115 -11.20 -19.09 13.23
C GLY A 115 -11.52 -19.23 11.73
N SER A 116 -11.64 -20.45 11.19
CA SER A 116 -11.99 -20.68 9.78
C SER A 116 -13.39 -20.21 9.38
N GLN A 117 -14.28 -19.98 10.38
CA GLN A 117 -15.60 -19.39 10.18
C GLN A 117 -15.54 -17.91 9.75
N TYR A 118 -14.45 -17.20 10.05
CA TYR A 118 -14.26 -15.79 9.65
C TYR A 118 -13.74 -15.71 8.22
N LYS A 119 -14.65 -15.75 7.25
CA LYS A 119 -14.30 -15.79 5.82
C LYS A 119 -14.14 -14.42 5.20
N LEU A 120 -14.83 -13.39 5.71
CA LEU A 120 -14.74 -12.03 5.21
C LEU A 120 -13.84 -11.19 6.13
N TRP A 121 -12.92 -10.44 5.54
CA TRP A 121 -11.95 -9.63 6.28
C TRP A 121 -11.88 -8.23 5.72
N THR A 122 -11.88 -7.22 6.59
CA THR A 122 -11.74 -5.82 6.20
C THR A 122 -10.68 -5.12 7.03
N THR A 123 -10.03 -4.13 6.44
CA THR A 123 -9.34 -3.09 7.22
C THR A 123 -10.31 -1.94 7.43
N LEU A 124 -10.66 -1.66 8.67
CA LEU A 124 -11.61 -0.59 9.01
C LEU A 124 -10.84 0.62 9.54
N LYS A 125 -11.13 1.81 8.98
CA LYS A 125 -10.58 3.09 9.42
C LYS A 125 -11.70 4.08 9.62
N VAL A 126 -11.95 4.42 10.89
CA VAL A 126 -13.06 5.28 11.28
C VAL A 126 -12.47 6.64 11.68
N PRO A 127 -13.00 7.76 11.15
CA PRO A 127 -12.53 9.09 11.48
C PRO A 127 -12.61 9.41 12.97
N HIS A 128 -11.81 10.38 13.41
CA HIS A 128 -11.90 10.91 14.77
C HIS A 128 -13.32 11.40 15.09
N GLY A 129 -13.77 11.12 16.30
CA GLY A 129 -15.12 11.46 16.76
C GLY A 129 -16.18 10.38 16.50
N PHE A 130 -15.87 9.37 15.71
CA PHE A 130 -16.72 8.20 15.50
C PHE A 130 -16.23 6.99 16.28
N SER A 131 -17.17 6.11 16.68
CA SER A 131 -16.83 4.88 17.36
C SER A 131 -16.66 3.73 16.37
N MET A 132 -15.45 3.17 16.32
CA MET A 132 -15.15 2.01 15.49
C MET A 132 -16.00 0.79 15.86
N ALA A 133 -16.24 0.57 17.15
CA ALA A 133 -17.07 -0.54 17.61
C ALA A 133 -18.54 -0.37 17.15
N LYS A 134 -19.11 0.84 17.28
CA LYS A 134 -20.48 1.11 16.80
C LYS A 134 -20.59 0.96 15.29
N HIS A 135 -19.56 1.36 14.54
CA HIS A 135 -19.55 1.17 13.10
C HIS A 135 -19.43 -0.31 12.72
N ALA A 136 -18.60 -1.07 13.43
CA ALA A 136 -18.53 -2.53 13.24
C ALA A 136 -19.86 -3.23 13.58
N ASP A 137 -20.55 -2.82 14.65
CA ASP A 137 -21.90 -3.33 14.96
C ASP A 137 -22.89 -3.03 13.84
N TYR A 138 -22.90 -1.79 13.33
CA TYR A 138 -23.72 -1.39 12.18
C TYR A 138 -23.44 -2.26 10.94
N LEU A 139 -22.17 -2.49 10.60
CA LEU A 139 -21.81 -3.33 9.47
C LEU A 139 -22.21 -4.78 9.68
N ARG A 140 -22.03 -5.34 10.90
CA ARG A 140 -22.50 -6.69 11.23
C ARG A 140 -23.98 -6.85 10.91
N ASP A 141 -24.81 -5.92 11.39
CA ASP A 141 -26.26 -5.98 11.23
C ASP A 141 -26.65 -5.77 9.76
N ARG A 142 -25.97 -4.84 9.06
CA ARG A 142 -26.23 -4.52 7.64
C ARG A 142 -25.93 -5.70 6.70
N VAL A 143 -24.87 -6.45 6.95
CA VAL A 143 -24.47 -7.58 6.09
C VAL A 143 -24.96 -8.94 6.61
N GLY A 144 -25.65 -8.96 7.76
CA GLY A 144 -26.16 -10.19 8.37
C GLY A 144 -25.05 -11.12 8.86
N ALA A 145 -23.93 -10.56 9.35
CA ALA A 145 -22.87 -11.34 9.95
C ALA A 145 -23.28 -11.83 11.34
N HIS A 146 -22.96 -13.09 11.68
CA HIS A 146 -23.24 -13.67 12.99
C HIS A 146 -22.40 -13.05 14.10
N SER A 147 -21.12 -12.86 13.80
CA SER A 147 -20.17 -12.28 14.73
C SER A 147 -19.03 -11.60 13.99
N TYR A 148 -18.23 -10.81 14.71
CA TYR A 148 -16.98 -10.26 14.21
C TYR A 148 -15.90 -10.25 15.29
N ARG A 149 -14.64 -10.17 14.85
CA ARG A 149 -13.47 -9.92 15.69
C ARG A 149 -12.83 -8.59 15.28
N LEU A 150 -12.88 -7.63 16.19
CA LEU A 150 -12.24 -6.32 16.01
C LEU A 150 -10.84 -6.37 16.60
N MET A 151 -9.84 -6.14 15.77
CA MET A 151 -8.41 -6.17 16.12
C MET A 151 -7.79 -4.79 15.86
N PRO A 152 -7.88 -3.85 16.82
CA PRO A 152 -7.27 -2.53 16.68
C PRO A 152 -5.76 -2.64 16.52
N ALA A 153 -5.20 -1.80 15.62
CA ALA A 153 -3.77 -1.73 15.42
C ALA A 153 -3.09 -1.14 16.68
N LYS A 154 -2.17 -1.91 17.28
CA LYS A 154 -1.35 -1.47 18.41
C LYS A 154 0.00 -0.93 17.97
N GLY A 155 0.51 -1.42 16.85
CA GLY A 155 1.77 -1.02 16.27
C GLY A 155 1.87 -1.44 14.81
N ILE A 156 2.83 -0.89 14.11
CA ILE A 156 3.11 -1.17 12.70
C ILE A 156 4.56 -1.62 12.58
N PHE A 157 4.77 -2.69 11.86
CA PHE A 157 6.09 -3.10 11.43
C PHE A 157 6.29 -2.69 9.97
N ALA A 158 7.34 -1.92 9.69
CA ALA A 158 7.74 -1.60 8.33
C ALA A 158 8.48 -2.81 7.74
N LEU A 159 7.73 -3.71 7.10
CA LEU A 159 8.33 -4.83 6.39
C LEU A 159 8.66 -4.42 4.95
N GLY A 160 9.87 -4.73 4.50
CA GLY A 160 10.23 -4.67 3.09
C GLY A 160 9.39 -5.70 2.31
N VAL A 161 8.59 -5.23 1.36
CA VAL A 161 7.67 -6.08 0.57
C VAL A 161 8.05 -6.17 -0.90
N GLY A 162 9.27 -5.76 -1.28
CA GLY A 162 9.76 -5.83 -2.65
C GLY A 162 9.68 -7.25 -3.21
N HIS A 163 8.76 -7.48 -4.15
CA HIS A 163 8.55 -8.79 -4.76
C HIS A 163 9.77 -9.23 -5.56
N THR A 164 10.40 -8.28 -6.26
CA THR A 164 11.59 -8.52 -7.07
C THR A 164 12.77 -8.97 -6.22
N ARG A 165 13.00 -8.34 -5.06
CA ARG A 165 14.07 -8.75 -4.15
C ARG A 165 13.79 -10.10 -3.49
N ARG A 166 12.52 -10.40 -3.16
CA ARG A 166 12.13 -11.68 -2.54
C ARG A 166 12.32 -12.86 -3.48
N SER A 167 12.16 -12.67 -4.78
CA SER A 167 12.35 -13.76 -5.76
C SER A 167 13.78 -14.28 -5.83
N SER A 168 14.76 -13.48 -5.40
CA SER A 168 16.18 -13.84 -5.35
C SER A 168 16.69 -14.28 -3.96
N MET A 169 15.81 -14.27 -2.93
CA MET A 169 16.19 -14.68 -1.57
C MET A 169 16.07 -16.20 -1.41
N GLU A 170 17.08 -16.80 -0.79
CA GLU A 170 17.00 -18.20 -0.39
C GLU A 170 15.97 -18.43 0.71
N LEU A 171 15.34 -19.61 0.72
CA LEU A 171 14.41 -20.01 1.78
C LEU A 171 15.12 -19.97 3.15
N GLY A 172 14.55 -19.24 4.08
CA GLY A 172 15.11 -19.06 5.42
C GLY A 172 16.13 -17.92 5.54
N ALA A 173 16.42 -17.18 4.47
CA ALA A 173 17.23 -15.98 4.57
C ALA A 173 16.60 -14.97 5.54
N LYS A 174 17.41 -14.47 6.46
CA LYS A 174 17.00 -13.44 7.43
C LYS A 174 17.37 -12.06 6.91
N SER A 175 16.51 -11.07 7.16
CA SER A 175 16.90 -9.67 6.99
C SER A 175 18.07 -9.35 7.93
N ALA A 176 19.03 -8.59 7.43
CA ALA A 176 20.15 -8.11 8.25
C ALA A 176 19.68 -7.11 9.32
N GLU A 177 18.55 -6.42 9.05
CA GLU A 177 17.96 -5.45 9.97
C GLU A 177 16.65 -6.00 10.52
N PRO A 178 16.48 -6.06 11.86
CA PRO A 178 15.20 -6.42 12.47
C PRO A 178 14.15 -5.37 12.12
N ALA A 179 12.92 -5.80 11.90
CA ALA A 179 11.80 -4.88 11.73
C ALA A 179 11.51 -4.19 13.07
N GLU A 180 11.56 -2.86 13.08
CA GLU A 180 11.20 -2.08 14.25
C GLU A 180 9.68 -1.87 14.30
N MET A 181 9.12 -2.01 15.50
CA MET A 181 7.73 -1.69 15.75
C MET A 181 7.56 -0.18 15.90
N HIS A 182 6.75 0.43 15.07
CA HIS A 182 6.34 1.82 15.22
C HIS A 182 5.02 1.89 15.97
N THR A 183 5.00 2.61 17.10
CA THR A 183 3.77 2.90 17.82
C THR A 183 2.89 3.83 16.99
N VAL A 184 1.62 3.49 16.87
CA VAL A 184 0.62 4.33 16.18
C VAL A 184 0.46 5.65 16.94
N ARG A 185 0.76 6.76 16.28
CA ARG A 185 0.57 8.13 16.80
C ARG A 185 -0.36 8.88 15.89
N GLN A 186 -1.52 9.25 16.40
CA GLN A 186 -2.50 9.97 15.59
C GLN A 186 -2.08 11.43 15.36
N ALA A 187 -1.84 11.76 14.10
CA ALA A 187 -1.51 13.11 13.68
C ALA A 187 -2.78 13.92 13.41
N LYS A 188 -2.90 15.08 14.05
CA LYS A 188 -3.91 16.07 13.67
C LYS A 188 -3.35 16.93 12.55
N LEU A 189 -4.07 17.04 11.45
CA LEU A 189 -3.70 17.82 10.28
C LEU A 189 -4.62 19.03 10.14
N ASN A 190 -4.03 20.16 9.75
CA ASN A 190 -4.78 21.34 9.34
C ASN A 190 -5.22 21.22 7.86
N GLU A 191 -5.98 22.19 7.37
CA GLU A 191 -6.52 22.18 6.00
C GLU A 191 -5.43 22.19 4.92
N LEU A 192 -4.37 22.96 5.12
CA LEU A 192 -3.25 23.02 4.19
C LEU A 192 -2.52 21.68 4.10
N GLU A 193 -2.26 21.05 5.23
CA GLU A 193 -1.64 19.72 5.31
C GLU A 193 -2.52 18.65 4.64
N TRP A 194 -3.84 18.73 4.80
CA TRP A 194 -4.77 17.82 4.12
C TRP A 194 -4.77 18.02 2.61
N ARG A 195 -4.69 19.25 2.10
CA ARG A 195 -4.58 19.51 0.65
C ARG A 195 -3.32 18.89 0.08
N VAL A 196 -2.16 19.14 0.70
CA VAL A 196 -0.88 18.55 0.29
C VAL A 196 -0.91 17.01 0.35
N LEU A 197 -1.42 16.45 1.43
CA LEU A 197 -1.50 15.00 1.61
C LEU A 197 -2.42 14.34 0.56
N THR A 198 -3.51 15.01 0.21
CA THR A 198 -4.45 14.54 -0.81
C THR A 198 -3.81 14.52 -2.20
N ALA A 199 -3.06 15.56 -2.54
CA ALA A 199 -2.31 15.61 -3.79
C ALA A 199 -1.19 14.55 -3.83
N LEU A 200 -0.43 14.42 -2.74
CA LEU A 200 0.67 13.44 -2.64
C LEU A 200 0.22 11.99 -2.84
N LYS A 201 -0.95 11.61 -2.29
CA LYS A 201 -1.41 10.22 -2.36
C LYS A 201 -1.98 9.82 -3.72
N ARG A 202 -2.26 10.77 -4.60
CA ARG A 202 -2.80 10.49 -5.93
C ARG A 202 -1.82 9.63 -6.73
N GLU A 203 -2.34 8.62 -7.42
CA GLU A 203 -1.55 7.79 -8.31
C GLU A 203 -1.06 8.60 -9.51
N PHE A 204 0.11 8.24 -10.02
CA PHE A 204 0.68 8.89 -11.20
C PHE A 204 0.29 8.12 -12.45
N GLU A 205 -0.20 8.85 -13.45
CA GLU A 205 -0.37 8.35 -14.80
C GLU A 205 0.99 8.23 -15.51
N PRO A 206 1.13 7.38 -16.53
CA PRO A 206 2.40 7.20 -17.23
C PRO A 206 3.03 8.50 -17.72
N ASP A 207 2.22 9.44 -18.18
CA ASP A 207 2.71 10.71 -18.73
C ASP A 207 3.12 11.72 -17.65
N GLU A 208 2.70 11.51 -16.40
CA GLU A 208 3.10 12.29 -15.24
C GLU A 208 4.44 11.85 -14.64
N ILE A 209 4.95 10.66 -15.00
CA ILE A 209 6.25 10.17 -14.54
C ILE A 209 7.35 10.97 -15.23
N GLY A 210 8.11 11.76 -14.49
CA GLY A 210 9.17 12.63 -15.03
C GLY A 210 10.06 13.17 -13.92
N GLU A 211 11.00 14.04 -14.26
CA GLU A 211 11.90 14.68 -13.29
C GLU A 211 11.12 15.62 -12.34
N ALA A 212 10.25 16.44 -12.89
CA ALA A 212 9.42 17.39 -12.12
C ALA A 212 8.08 16.77 -11.66
N ILE A 213 8.13 15.58 -11.10
CA ILE A 213 6.94 14.76 -10.79
C ILE A 213 5.96 15.43 -9.80
N TRP A 214 6.44 16.36 -8.99
CA TRP A 214 5.63 17.04 -7.98
C TRP A 214 4.99 18.35 -8.44
N ASP A 215 5.36 18.89 -9.61
CA ASP A 215 4.81 20.17 -10.09
C ASP A 215 3.29 20.12 -10.24
N ALA A 216 2.77 19.09 -10.90
CA ALA A 216 1.34 18.90 -11.04
C ALA A 216 0.64 18.71 -9.67
N ARG A 217 1.30 18.08 -8.71
CA ARG A 217 0.76 17.87 -7.35
C ARG A 217 0.72 19.17 -6.55
N ALA A 218 1.73 20.03 -6.70
CA ALA A 218 1.73 21.36 -6.10
C ALA A 218 0.60 22.23 -6.68
N GLN A 219 0.38 22.17 -8.00
CA GLN A 219 -0.74 22.86 -8.67
C GLN A 219 -2.10 22.34 -8.19
N GLU A 220 -2.29 21.03 -8.06
CA GLU A 220 -3.53 20.45 -7.51
C GLU A 220 -3.79 20.87 -6.07
N ALA A 221 -2.76 21.05 -5.27
CA ALA A 221 -2.85 21.56 -3.92
C ALA A 221 -3.05 23.10 -3.89
N ASP A 222 -3.07 23.79 -5.04
CA ASP A 222 -3.11 25.25 -5.17
C ASP A 222 -1.99 25.91 -4.33
N LEU A 223 -0.75 25.46 -4.55
CA LEU A 223 0.42 25.93 -3.81
C LEU A 223 1.64 26.15 -4.73
N PRO A 224 2.48 27.15 -4.41
CA PRO A 224 3.83 27.19 -4.97
C PRO A 224 4.62 25.95 -4.59
N LEU A 225 5.42 25.43 -5.52
CA LEU A 225 6.22 24.21 -5.32
C LEU A 225 7.11 24.26 -4.05
N PRO A 226 7.80 25.37 -3.71
CA PRO A 226 8.56 25.45 -2.46
C PRO A 226 7.70 25.22 -1.22
N THR A 227 6.53 25.86 -1.15
CA THR A 227 5.59 25.70 -0.03
C THR A 227 5.04 24.27 0.05
N PHE A 228 4.74 23.66 -1.11
CA PHE A 228 4.34 22.25 -1.17
C PHE A 228 5.42 21.34 -0.57
N PHE A 229 6.70 21.57 -0.91
CA PHE A 229 7.82 20.81 -0.36
C PHE A 229 7.99 21.01 1.15
N GLU A 230 7.91 22.24 1.65
CA GLU A 230 8.00 22.53 3.09
C GLU A 230 6.92 21.77 3.89
N VAL A 231 5.68 21.77 3.40
CA VAL A 231 4.57 21.06 4.05
C VAL A 231 4.77 19.54 3.95
N ALA A 232 5.18 19.02 2.79
CA ALA A 232 5.44 17.59 2.61
C ALA A 232 6.58 17.11 3.51
N GLU A 233 7.66 17.88 3.64
CA GLU A 233 8.78 17.57 4.55
C GLU A 233 8.36 17.61 6.02
N SER A 234 7.54 18.57 6.42
CA SER A 234 6.95 18.61 7.77
C SER A 234 6.11 17.37 8.05
N LEU A 235 5.24 16.96 7.11
CA LEU A 235 4.44 15.75 7.22
C LEU A 235 5.32 14.49 7.29
N ASN A 236 6.42 14.48 6.53
CA ASN A 236 7.39 13.38 6.55
C ASN A 236 8.10 13.27 7.92
N GLN A 237 8.54 14.39 8.50
CA GLN A 237 9.15 14.42 9.85
C GLN A 237 8.18 13.92 10.93
N ARG A 238 6.89 14.18 10.75
CA ARG A 238 5.81 13.69 11.63
C ARG A 238 5.40 12.24 11.33
N ARG A 239 6.09 11.56 10.40
CA ARG A 239 5.84 10.18 10.00
C ARG A 239 4.44 9.92 9.44
N VAL A 240 3.84 10.93 8.81
CA VAL A 240 2.53 10.81 8.13
C VAL A 240 2.69 10.25 6.72
N ILE A 241 3.84 10.52 6.10
CA ILE A 241 4.19 10.05 4.77
C ILE A 241 4.93 8.73 4.87
N GLY A 242 4.55 7.77 4.05
CA GLY A 242 5.23 6.48 3.92
C GLY A 242 6.31 6.53 2.84
N ARG A 243 6.37 5.52 1.97
CA ARG A 243 7.37 5.44 0.91
C ARG A 243 6.81 5.91 -0.44
N PHE A 244 7.67 6.41 -1.32
CA PHE A 244 7.39 6.46 -2.74
C PHE A 244 7.55 5.05 -3.33
N SER A 245 6.58 4.57 -4.10
CA SER A 245 6.59 3.15 -4.50
C SER A 245 5.98 2.93 -5.88
N THR A 246 6.65 2.07 -6.64
CA THR A 246 6.09 1.40 -7.81
C THR A 246 5.51 0.06 -7.35
N PHE A 247 4.19 -0.12 -7.51
CA PHE A 247 3.50 -1.34 -7.09
C PHE A 247 3.47 -2.34 -8.24
N LEU A 248 4.26 -3.38 -8.13
CA LEU A 248 4.27 -4.47 -9.10
C LEU A 248 2.91 -5.18 -9.14
N GLU A 249 2.42 -5.49 -10.34
CA GLU A 249 1.29 -6.42 -10.50
C GLU A 249 1.79 -7.84 -10.23
N HIS A 250 1.27 -8.45 -9.20
CA HIS A 250 1.78 -9.74 -8.74
C HIS A 250 0.73 -10.85 -8.74
N VAL A 251 -0.54 -10.52 -8.91
CA VAL A 251 -1.67 -11.47 -8.86
C VAL A 251 -2.23 -11.74 -10.24
N LYS A 252 -2.50 -10.67 -11.00
CA LYS A 252 -3.03 -10.77 -12.36
C LYS A 252 -1.90 -11.01 -13.35
N PRO A 253 -2.15 -11.72 -14.46
CA PRO A 253 -1.20 -11.77 -15.57
C PRO A 253 -0.97 -10.35 -16.08
N THR A 254 0.28 -10.01 -16.38
CA THR A 254 0.64 -8.80 -17.12
C THR A 254 0.17 -8.90 -18.58
N ALA A 255 0.32 -7.83 -19.35
CA ALA A 255 0.06 -7.86 -20.80
C ALA A 255 0.92 -8.92 -21.54
N THR A 256 2.07 -9.30 -20.97
CA THR A 256 2.94 -10.37 -21.47
C THR A 256 2.54 -11.77 -20.98
N GLY A 257 1.47 -11.90 -20.19
CA GLY A 257 1.00 -13.16 -19.61
C GLY A 257 1.76 -13.65 -18.38
N GLU A 258 2.74 -12.87 -17.89
CA GLU A 258 3.55 -13.22 -16.73
C GLU A 258 2.78 -13.02 -15.41
N ARG A 259 3.03 -13.88 -14.44
CA ARG A 259 2.56 -13.73 -13.05
C ARG A 259 3.73 -13.80 -12.08
N VAL A 260 3.84 -12.81 -11.22
CA VAL A 260 4.91 -12.77 -10.19
C VAL A 260 4.59 -13.71 -9.03
N THR A 261 3.33 -13.75 -8.60
CA THR A 261 2.88 -14.58 -7.46
C THR A 261 1.77 -15.53 -7.89
N ARG A 262 1.94 -16.81 -7.62
CA ARG A 262 0.92 -17.85 -7.88
C ARG A 262 -0.01 -18.06 -6.68
N PHE A 263 0.53 -17.89 -5.47
CA PHE A 263 -0.19 -18.13 -4.23
C PHE A 263 0.03 -16.98 -3.26
N ASN A 264 -1.01 -16.63 -2.50
CA ASN A 264 -0.95 -15.66 -1.41
C ASN A 264 -1.64 -16.26 -0.19
N ALA A 265 -0.95 -16.26 0.95
CA ALA A 265 -1.48 -16.73 2.21
C ALA A 265 -1.26 -15.70 3.32
N LEU A 266 -2.22 -15.60 4.22
CA LEU A 266 -2.12 -14.83 5.45
C LEU A 266 -2.08 -15.80 6.64
N PHE A 267 -1.06 -15.68 7.46
CA PHE A 267 -0.93 -16.44 8.70
C PHE A 267 -1.24 -15.56 9.89
N HIS A 268 -2.00 -16.08 10.83
CA HIS A 268 -2.31 -15.44 12.10
C HIS A 268 -1.70 -16.23 13.25
N TRP A 269 -1.07 -15.52 14.17
CA TRP A 269 -0.47 -16.10 15.36
C TRP A 269 -1.14 -15.51 16.59
N ALA A 270 -1.54 -16.36 17.54
CA ALA A 270 -1.91 -15.92 18.86
C ALA A 270 -0.62 -15.73 19.68
N VAL A 271 -0.32 -14.50 20.03
CA VAL A 271 0.86 -14.16 20.83
C VAL A 271 0.39 -13.78 22.24
N PRO A 272 0.96 -14.34 23.30
CA PRO A 272 0.67 -13.92 24.66
C PRO A 272 0.96 -12.43 24.87
N VAL A 273 0.14 -11.76 25.66
CA VAL A 273 0.31 -10.35 25.99
C VAL A 273 1.69 -10.10 26.61
N GLY A 274 2.43 -9.13 26.08
CA GLY A 274 3.81 -8.81 26.51
C GLY A 274 4.90 -9.65 25.84
N ARG A 275 4.54 -10.45 24.82
CA ARG A 275 5.47 -11.25 24.00
C ARG A 275 5.37 -10.88 22.50
N GLU A 276 4.76 -9.74 22.18
CA GLU A 276 4.57 -9.20 20.84
C GLU A 276 5.87 -8.82 20.13
#